data_e1a14b5de9656c788954bfc3cd0882e7
#
_entry.id   e1a14b5de9656c788954bfc3cd0882e7
#
_cell.length_a   1.000
_cell.length_b   1.000
_cell.length_c   1.000
_cell.angle_alpha   90.00
_cell.angle_beta   90.00
_cell.angle_gamma   90.00
#
_symmetry.space_group_name_H-M   'P 1'
#
loop_
_entity.id
_entity.type
_entity.pdbx_description
1 polymer ?
#
loop_
_entity_poly.entity_id
_entity_poly.type
_entity_poly.pdbx_seq_one_letter_code
_entity_poly.pdbx_strand_id
1 'polypeptide(L)'
;TQHTMYKIFIRPLLFCFDPEKVHYFTFSLIRFLNKIPGFSSLFQSLYEVKDVRLEREVFGIKFKNPVGLAAGFDKDAKLYQELSNFGFGFIEIGTLTPVGQEGNPKKRLFRLKEDNAIINRMGFNNGGVKEAVERLKKNKGVLIGGNIGKNKVTPNEEAVKDYEICFEALFPYVDYFVVNVS
;
A
#
# COMPACT_ATOMS: atom_id res chain seq x y z
N THR A 1 -7.16 20.01 -16.11
CA THR A 1 -7.05 19.30 -17.38
C THR A 1 -6.75 17.81 -17.24
N GLN A 2 -5.71 17.36 -16.50
CA GLN A 2 -5.43 15.91 -16.29
C GLN A 2 -6.56 15.23 -15.50
N HIS A 3 -7.10 15.89 -14.48
CA HIS A 3 -8.23 15.41 -13.69
C HIS A 3 -9.50 15.19 -14.52
N THR A 4 -9.72 16.02 -15.55
CA THR A 4 -10.86 15.93 -16.46
C THR A 4 -10.74 14.72 -17.39
N MET A 5 -9.56 14.47 -17.96
CA MET A 5 -9.27 13.30 -18.80
C MET A 5 -9.53 11.98 -18.08
N TYR A 6 -9.03 11.87 -16.84
CA TYR A 6 -9.27 10.69 -16.01
C TYR A 6 -10.77 10.45 -15.78
N LYS A 7 -11.51 11.49 -15.36
CA LYS A 7 -12.94 11.35 -15.04
C LYS A 7 -13.81 11.00 -16.23
N ILE A 8 -13.51 11.54 -17.42
CA ILE A 8 -14.34 11.39 -18.60
C ILE A 8 -14.03 10.09 -19.35
N PHE A 9 -12.75 9.71 -19.47
CA PHE A 9 -12.36 8.58 -20.32
C PHE A 9 -11.87 7.37 -19.54
N ILE A 10 -10.93 7.54 -18.62
CA ILE A 10 -10.26 6.42 -17.97
C ILE A 10 -11.16 5.77 -16.92
N ARG A 11 -11.76 6.60 -16.04
CA ARG A 11 -12.60 6.09 -14.94
C ARG A 11 -13.80 5.29 -15.43
N PRO A 12 -14.61 5.75 -16.41
CA PRO A 12 -15.75 4.97 -16.93
C PRO A 12 -15.31 3.62 -17.48
N LEU A 13 -14.23 3.60 -18.26
CA LEU A 13 -13.68 2.36 -18.81
C LEU A 13 -13.25 1.38 -17.71
N LEU A 14 -12.47 1.83 -16.73
CA LEU A 14 -12.04 0.99 -15.61
C LEU A 14 -13.21 0.54 -14.72
N PHE A 15 -14.30 1.30 -14.68
CA PHE A 15 -15.48 0.98 -13.88
C PHE A 15 -16.37 -0.08 -14.52
N CYS A 16 -16.14 -0.44 -15.78
CA CYS A 16 -16.78 -1.61 -16.42
C CYS A 16 -16.23 -2.94 -15.91
N PHE A 17 -15.06 -2.93 -15.28
CA PHE A 17 -14.39 -4.14 -14.80
C PHE A 17 -14.47 -4.27 -13.29
N ASP A 18 -14.30 -5.51 -12.80
CA ASP A 18 -14.23 -5.82 -11.38
C ASP A 18 -13.14 -4.98 -10.67
N PRO A 19 -13.43 -4.34 -9.52
CA PRO A 19 -12.50 -3.45 -8.84
C PRO A 19 -11.18 -4.12 -8.45
N GLU A 20 -11.22 -5.37 -7.97
CA GLU A 20 -10.02 -6.10 -7.57
C GLU A 20 -9.14 -6.46 -8.79
N LYS A 21 -9.76 -6.80 -9.93
CA LYS A 21 -9.02 -7.02 -11.18
C LYS A 21 -8.36 -5.74 -11.68
N VAL A 22 -9.06 -4.61 -11.60
CA VAL A 22 -8.49 -3.29 -11.96
C VAL A 22 -7.30 -2.95 -11.07
N HIS A 23 -7.37 -3.23 -9.78
CA HIS A 23 -6.25 -3.02 -8.86
C HIS A 23 -5.00 -3.78 -9.30
N TYR A 24 -5.10 -5.10 -9.53
CA TYR A 24 -3.97 -5.90 -9.98
C TYR A 24 -3.46 -5.51 -11.39
N PHE A 25 -4.35 -5.13 -12.27
CA PHE A 25 -3.98 -4.58 -13.58
C PHE A 25 -3.14 -3.30 -13.42
N THR A 26 -3.57 -2.37 -12.56
CA THR A 26 -2.83 -1.13 -12.27
C THR A 26 -1.45 -1.43 -11.69
N PHE A 27 -1.33 -2.41 -10.79
CA PHE A 27 -0.05 -2.87 -10.27
C PHE A 27 0.89 -3.34 -11.38
N SER A 28 0.39 -4.19 -12.26
CA SER A 28 1.16 -4.73 -13.38
C SER A 28 1.59 -3.63 -14.35
N LEU A 29 0.68 -2.68 -14.63
CA LEU A 29 0.96 -1.53 -15.50
C LEU A 29 2.04 -0.61 -14.90
N ILE A 30 1.92 -0.22 -13.64
CA ILE A 30 2.92 0.64 -12.97
C ILE A 30 4.28 -0.06 -12.98
N ARG A 31 4.34 -1.34 -12.64
CA ARG A 31 5.58 -2.12 -12.66
C ARG A 31 6.19 -2.21 -14.05
N PHE A 32 5.38 -2.40 -15.08
CA PHE A 32 5.83 -2.42 -16.47
C PHE A 32 6.41 -1.06 -16.90
N LEU A 33 5.67 0.02 -16.62
CA LEU A 33 6.07 1.38 -16.99
C LEU A 33 7.38 1.80 -16.30
N ASN A 34 7.58 1.41 -15.04
CA ASN A 34 8.82 1.70 -14.32
C ASN A 34 10.07 0.95 -14.86
N LYS A 35 9.90 -0.05 -15.74
CA LYS A 35 11.02 -0.65 -16.46
C LYS A 35 11.51 0.20 -17.64
N ILE A 36 10.72 1.17 -18.07
CA ILE A 36 11.06 2.08 -19.17
C ILE A 36 12.04 3.13 -18.62
N PRO A 37 13.25 3.27 -19.19
CA PRO A 37 14.20 4.29 -18.75
C PRO A 37 13.59 5.70 -18.78
N GLY A 38 13.81 6.46 -17.71
CA GLY A 38 13.30 7.83 -17.57
C GLY A 38 11.86 7.95 -17.06
N PHE A 39 11.07 6.87 -17.07
CA PHE A 39 9.68 6.92 -16.61
C PHE A 39 9.56 7.35 -15.13
N SER A 40 10.34 6.75 -14.24
CA SER A 40 10.37 7.10 -12.82
C SER A 40 10.71 8.59 -12.60
N SER A 41 11.75 9.09 -13.30
CA SER A 41 12.15 10.51 -13.21
C SER A 41 11.07 11.45 -13.72
N LEU A 42 10.37 11.07 -14.80
CA LEU A 42 9.26 11.85 -15.34
C LEU A 42 8.12 11.94 -14.31
N PHE A 43 7.74 10.81 -13.69
CA PHE A 43 6.67 10.79 -12.69
C PHE A 43 7.05 11.56 -11.43
N GLN A 44 8.29 11.43 -10.95
CA GLN A 44 8.78 12.24 -9.86
C GLN A 44 8.68 13.73 -10.18
N SER A 45 9.10 14.16 -11.36
CA SER A 45 9.03 15.57 -11.76
C SER A 45 7.59 16.11 -11.86
N LEU A 46 6.61 15.25 -12.15
CA LEU A 46 5.20 15.63 -12.30
C LEU A 46 4.45 15.66 -10.97
N TYR A 47 4.82 14.81 -10.02
CA TYR A 47 4.03 14.59 -8.79
C TYR A 47 4.77 14.96 -7.50
N GLU A 48 6.11 14.98 -7.48
CA GLU A 48 6.86 15.34 -6.29
C GLU A 48 6.82 16.85 -6.06
N VAL A 49 6.28 17.26 -4.93
CA VAL A 49 6.29 18.65 -4.47
C VAL A 49 7.44 18.81 -3.47
N LYS A 50 8.48 19.56 -3.86
CA LYS A 50 9.63 19.88 -3.01
C LYS A 50 9.39 21.23 -2.33
N ASP A 51 8.87 21.21 -1.11
CA ASP A 51 8.63 22.39 -0.30
C ASP A 51 8.92 22.08 1.16
N VAL A 52 9.91 22.74 1.73
CA VAL A 52 10.34 22.56 3.13
C VAL A 52 9.20 22.82 4.12
N ARG A 53 8.19 23.60 3.73
CA ARG A 53 7.00 23.87 4.57
C ARG A 53 6.11 22.62 4.74
N LEU A 54 6.26 21.63 3.87
CA LEU A 54 5.53 20.34 3.94
C LEU A 54 6.25 19.33 4.83
N GLU A 55 7.54 19.55 5.10
CA GLU A 55 8.31 18.61 5.94
C GLU A 55 7.75 18.58 7.36
N ARG A 56 7.68 17.42 7.92
CA ARG A 56 7.27 17.17 9.31
C ARG A 56 8.23 16.20 9.97
N GLU A 57 8.47 16.42 11.25
CA GLU A 57 9.17 15.46 12.10
C GLU A 57 8.20 14.97 13.17
N VAL A 58 8.01 13.65 13.23
CA VAL A 58 7.11 13.00 14.19
C VAL A 58 7.85 11.81 14.79
N PHE A 59 7.99 11.77 16.10
CA PHE A 59 8.75 10.75 16.83
C PHE A 59 10.19 10.55 16.32
N GLY A 60 10.85 11.61 15.89
CA GLY A 60 12.20 11.56 15.33
C GLY A 60 12.30 11.09 13.87
N ILE A 61 11.17 10.75 13.24
CA ILE A 61 11.09 10.37 11.83
C ILE A 61 10.78 11.61 10.99
N LYS A 62 11.61 11.85 9.97
CA LYS A 62 11.42 12.98 9.04
C LYS A 62 10.62 12.57 7.81
N PHE A 63 9.45 13.18 7.67
CA PHE A 63 8.56 13.00 6.51
C PHE A 63 8.76 14.17 5.54
N LYS A 64 9.02 13.87 4.26
CA LYS A 64 9.19 14.88 3.20
C LYS A 64 7.93 15.72 2.97
N ASN A 65 6.78 15.10 3.14
CA ASN A 65 5.47 15.74 3.13
C ASN A 65 4.47 14.88 3.95
N PRO A 66 3.33 15.46 4.36
CA PRO A 66 2.37 14.78 5.25
C PRO A 66 1.42 13.83 4.52
N VAL A 67 1.57 13.66 3.20
CA VAL A 67 0.69 12.79 2.40
C VAL A 67 1.36 11.46 2.16
N GLY A 68 0.83 10.42 2.76
CA GLY A 68 1.27 9.03 2.57
C GLY A 68 0.24 8.17 1.85
N LEU A 69 0.70 7.06 1.30
CA LEU A 69 -0.18 6.02 0.80
C LEU A 69 -0.55 5.07 1.94
N ALA A 70 -1.83 4.97 2.25
CA ALA A 70 -2.33 4.14 3.33
C ALA A 70 -2.20 2.64 3.03
N ALA A 71 -2.13 1.83 4.11
CA ALA A 71 -2.18 0.38 4.03
C ALA A 71 -3.43 -0.13 3.27
N GLY A 72 -3.30 -1.31 2.68
CA GLY A 72 -4.36 -1.93 1.89
C GLY A 72 -4.17 -1.78 0.39
N PHE A 73 -3.42 -0.78 -0.09
CA PHE A 73 -3.09 -0.65 -1.50
C PHE A 73 -1.94 -1.58 -1.90
N ASP A 74 -0.77 -1.47 -1.27
CA ASP A 74 0.36 -2.41 -1.45
C ASP A 74 0.53 -3.31 -0.23
N LYS A 75 -0.31 -4.32 -0.12
CA LYS A 75 -0.35 -5.19 1.06
C LYS A 75 0.94 -5.96 1.32
N ASP A 76 1.58 -6.41 0.26
CA ASP A 76 2.71 -7.34 0.30
C ASP A 76 4.06 -6.68 0.00
N ALA A 77 4.16 -5.36 0.05
CA ALA A 77 5.37 -4.61 -0.34
C ALA A 77 5.83 -4.96 -1.77
N LYS A 78 4.89 -5.09 -2.71
CA LYS A 78 5.18 -5.47 -4.10
C LYS A 78 5.51 -4.31 -5.03
N LEU A 79 5.09 -3.10 -4.66
CA LEU A 79 5.12 -1.92 -5.54
C LEU A 79 5.56 -0.63 -4.83
N TYR A 80 5.91 -0.67 -3.55
CA TYR A 80 6.20 0.52 -2.73
C TYR A 80 7.30 1.41 -3.32
N GLN A 81 8.32 0.83 -3.96
CA GLN A 81 9.38 1.61 -4.58
C GLN A 81 8.88 2.41 -5.79
N GLU A 82 8.09 1.79 -6.65
CA GLU A 82 7.49 2.44 -7.81
C GLU A 82 6.44 3.49 -7.38
N LEU A 83 5.68 3.19 -6.34
CA LEU A 83 4.68 4.10 -5.78
C LEU A 83 5.31 5.35 -5.16
N SER A 84 6.52 5.27 -4.62
CA SER A 84 7.22 6.44 -4.08
C SER A 84 7.49 7.52 -5.15
N ASN A 85 7.52 7.14 -6.44
CA ASN A 85 7.69 8.08 -7.55
C ASN A 85 6.45 8.97 -7.81
N PHE A 86 5.31 8.67 -7.13
CA PHE A 86 4.07 9.45 -7.27
C PHE A 86 3.93 10.57 -6.23
N GLY A 87 5.02 10.95 -5.57
CA GLY A 87 5.08 12.09 -4.67
C GLY A 87 4.60 11.84 -3.25
N PHE A 88 4.35 10.59 -2.86
CA PHE A 88 4.06 10.25 -1.48
C PHE A 88 5.28 10.48 -0.58
N GLY A 89 5.07 11.07 0.59
CA GLY A 89 6.10 11.27 1.61
C GLY A 89 6.51 9.97 2.31
N PHE A 90 5.60 9.01 2.37
CA PHE A 90 5.78 7.69 2.97
C PHE A 90 4.76 6.70 2.39
N ILE A 91 5.01 5.41 2.57
CA ILE A 91 4.13 4.34 2.11
C ILE A 91 3.89 3.35 3.24
N GLU A 92 2.63 3.09 3.54
CA GLU A 92 2.22 2.10 4.51
C GLU A 92 1.86 0.80 3.78
N ILE A 93 2.62 -0.24 4.05
CA ILE A 93 2.37 -1.60 3.52
C ILE A 93 1.50 -2.40 4.48
N GLY A 94 0.89 -3.45 3.99
CA GLY A 94 0.07 -4.36 4.81
C GLY A 94 -1.45 -4.14 4.57
N THR A 95 -2.29 -4.67 5.43
CA THR A 95 -2.00 -5.35 6.70
C THR A 95 -1.34 -6.71 6.42
N LEU A 96 -0.22 -6.97 7.07
CA LEU A 96 0.50 -8.23 7.02
C LEU A 96 0.15 -9.08 8.24
N THR A 97 0.09 -10.38 8.04
CA THR A 97 -0.10 -11.38 9.09
C THR A 97 1.09 -12.33 9.13
N PRO A 98 1.35 -13.07 10.23
CA PRO A 98 2.47 -14.01 10.33
C PRO A 98 2.53 -14.99 9.16
N VAL A 99 1.40 -15.60 8.82
CA VAL A 99 1.25 -16.51 7.70
C VAL A 99 0.33 -15.89 6.66
N GLY A 100 0.62 -16.12 5.39
CA GLY A 100 -0.24 -15.67 4.29
C GLY A 100 -1.66 -16.22 4.41
N GLN A 101 -2.64 -15.42 4.00
CA GLN A 101 -4.05 -15.84 4.00
C GLN A 101 -4.79 -15.26 2.80
N GLU A 102 -5.75 -16.04 2.27
CA GLU A 102 -6.52 -15.68 1.07
C GLU A 102 -7.50 -14.51 1.31
N GLY A 103 -7.88 -14.28 2.58
CA GLY A 103 -8.94 -13.35 2.94
C GLY A 103 -10.33 -13.92 2.67
N ASN A 104 -11.31 -13.03 2.54
CA ASN A 104 -12.70 -13.44 2.31
C ASN A 104 -12.95 -13.86 0.86
N PRO A 105 -13.99 -14.70 0.60
CA PRO A 105 -14.39 -15.07 -0.74
C PRO A 105 -14.73 -13.86 -1.62
N LYS A 106 -14.43 -13.97 -2.91
CA LYS A 106 -14.79 -12.96 -3.91
C LYS A 106 -16.31 -13.08 -4.22
N LYS A 107 -17.05 -12.00 -4.56
CA LYS A 107 -16.56 -10.62 -4.68
C LYS A 107 -16.49 -9.98 -3.29
N ARG A 108 -15.51 -9.14 -3.06
CA ARG A 108 -15.21 -8.56 -1.76
C ARG A 108 -14.83 -7.06 -1.80
N LEU A 109 -14.98 -6.44 -2.96
CA LEU A 109 -14.76 -5.01 -3.17
C LEU A 109 -15.87 -4.47 -4.07
N PHE A 110 -16.62 -3.47 -3.60
CA PHE A 110 -17.82 -2.96 -4.26
C PHE A 110 -17.74 -1.44 -4.39
N ARG A 111 -17.98 -0.93 -5.61
CA ARG A 111 -18.07 0.51 -5.85
C ARG A 111 -19.52 0.98 -5.69
N LEU A 112 -19.71 1.98 -4.85
CA LEU A 112 -20.96 2.71 -4.71
C LEU A 112 -20.82 3.99 -5.54
N LYS A 113 -21.27 3.95 -6.82
CA LYS A 113 -20.99 5.01 -7.79
C LYS A 113 -21.72 6.31 -7.42
N GLU A 114 -22.94 6.23 -6.94
CA GLU A 114 -23.78 7.35 -6.54
C GLU A 114 -23.19 8.09 -5.33
N ASP A 115 -22.70 7.33 -4.36
CA ASP A 115 -22.12 7.88 -3.12
C ASP A 115 -20.63 8.23 -3.25
N ASN A 116 -20.00 7.99 -4.42
CA ASN A 116 -18.54 8.07 -4.60
C ASN A 116 -17.74 7.30 -3.54
N ALA A 117 -18.24 6.14 -3.12
CA ALA A 117 -17.69 5.34 -2.05
C ALA A 117 -17.31 3.93 -2.50
N ILE A 118 -16.59 3.22 -1.64
CA ILE A 118 -16.20 1.83 -1.83
C ILE A 118 -16.49 1.06 -0.54
N ILE A 119 -17.19 -0.06 -0.66
CA ILE A 119 -17.27 -1.06 0.41
C ILE A 119 -16.24 -2.14 0.15
N ASN A 120 -15.48 -2.52 1.16
CA ASN A 120 -14.61 -3.68 1.09
C ASN A 120 -14.81 -4.63 2.27
N ARG A 121 -14.60 -5.91 2.00
CA ARG A 121 -14.54 -6.99 2.99
C ARG A 121 -13.39 -7.93 2.65
N MET A 122 -12.20 -7.37 2.46
CA MET A 122 -11.04 -8.09 1.95
C MET A 122 -10.57 -9.21 2.87
N GLY A 123 -10.63 -9.02 4.20
CA GLY A 123 -10.25 -10.03 5.18
C GLY A 123 -8.74 -10.25 5.26
N PHE A 124 -7.96 -9.16 5.19
CA PHE A 124 -6.49 -9.16 5.31
C PHE A 124 -5.79 -10.17 4.39
N ASN A 125 -6.25 -10.28 3.13
CA ASN A 125 -5.57 -11.12 2.15
C ASN A 125 -4.14 -10.59 1.91
N ASN A 126 -3.15 -11.42 2.18
CA ASN A 126 -1.73 -11.11 2.03
C ASN A 126 -0.90 -12.39 1.92
N GLY A 127 0.36 -12.28 1.48
CA GLY A 127 1.29 -13.39 1.31
C GLY A 127 2.05 -13.79 2.58
N GLY A 128 1.82 -13.08 3.71
CA GLY A 128 2.54 -13.28 4.96
C GLY A 128 3.79 -12.40 5.09
N VAL A 129 4.18 -12.17 6.35
CA VAL A 129 5.26 -11.25 6.69
C VAL A 129 6.61 -11.64 6.07
N LYS A 130 6.92 -12.94 5.99
CA LYS A 130 8.20 -13.42 5.44
C LYS A 130 8.41 -13.00 3.99
N GLU A 131 7.39 -13.11 3.16
CA GLU A 131 7.47 -12.68 1.76
C GLU A 131 7.65 -11.16 1.61
N ALA A 132 7.00 -10.38 2.46
CA ALA A 132 7.15 -8.93 2.45
C ALA A 132 8.58 -8.54 2.86
N VAL A 133 9.16 -9.17 3.88
CA VAL A 133 10.55 -8.96 4.31
C VAL A 133 11.53 -9.17 3.16
N GLU A 134 11.40 -10.26 2.38
CA GLU A 134 12.29 -10.51 1.24
C GLU A 134 12.26 -9.39 0.18
N ARG A 135 11.12 -8.70 0.06
CA ARG A 135 11.01 -7.54 -0.83
C ARG A 135 11.58 -6.28 -0.19
N LEU A 136 11.34 -6.08 1.11
CA LEU A 136 11.81 -4.91 1.87
C LEU A 136 13.34 -4.87 2.04
N LYS A 137 14.03 -6.01 2.04
CA LYS A 137 15.50 -6.08 1.97
C LYS A 137 16.09 -5.28 0.80
N LYS A 138 15.30 -5.01 -0.23
CA LYS A 138 15.69 -4.26 -1.43
C LYS A 138 15.29 -2.79 -1.37
N ASN A 139 14.82 -2.29 -0.23
CA ASN A 139 14.40 -0.89 -0.07
C ASN A 139 15.56 0.07 -0.36
N LYS A 140 15.28 1.10 -1.15
CA LYS A 140 16.24 2.13 -1.56
C LYS A 140 15.94 3.48 -0.90
N GLY A 141 15.57 3.47 0.37
CA GLY A 141 15.34 4.70 1.15
C GLY A 141 13.91 5.26 1.02
N VAL A 142 12.93 4.41 0.69
CA VAL A 142 11.52 4.77 0.85
C VAL A 142 11.16 4.65 2.33
N LEU A 143 10.51 5.67 2.89
CA LEU A 143 10.00 5.63 4.26
C LEU A 143 8.76 4.72 4.30
N ILE A 144 8.83 3.67 5.10
CA ILE A 144 7.85 2.58 5.15
C ILE A 144 7.18 2.49 6.51
N GLY A 145 5.85 2.53 6.52
CA GLY A 145 5.03 2.08 7.64
C GLY A 145 4.67 0.60 7.50
N GLY A 146 4.88 -0.18 8.55
CA GLY A 146 4.49 -1.59 8.60
C GLY A 146 3.14 -1.76 9.31
N ASN A 147 2.07 -2.02 8.56
CA ASN A 147 0.76 -2.32 9.14
C ASN A 147 0.66 -3.83 9.40
N ILE A 148 0.47 -4.19 10.68
CA ILE A 148 0.47 -5.58 11.15
C ILE A 148 -0.88 -5.97 11.76
N GLY A 149 -1.26 -7.23 11.58
CA GLY A 149 -2.51 -7.77 12.09
C GLY A 149 -2.40 -9.25 12.41
N LYS A 150 -3.38 -9.78 13.16
CA LYS A 150 -3.45 -11.21 13.43
C LYS A 150 -4.02 -12.01 12.26
N ASN A 151 -3.65 -13.26 12.13
CA ASN A 151 -4.29 -14.21 11.23
C ASN A 151 -5.75 -14.45 11.63
N LYS A 152 -6.59 -14.72 10.64
CA LYS A 152 -8.02 -15.00 10.86
C LYS A 152 -8.25 -16.21 11.77
N VAL A 153 -7.40 -17.22 11.65
CA VAL A 153 -7.48 -18.47 12.41
C VAL A 153 -6.98 -18.35 13.85
N THR A 154 -6.20 -17.31 14.16
CA THR A 154 -5.68 -17.07 15.51
C THR A 154 -6.78 -16.54 16.41
N PRO A 155 -7.06 -17.17 17.57
CA PRO A 155 -8.00 -16.66 18.57
C PRO A 155 -7.61 -15.25 19.05
N ASN A 156 -8.57 -14.46 19.52
CA ASN A 156 -8.29 -13.10 19.97
C ASN A 156 -7.35 -13.07 21.19
N GLU A 157 -7.46 -14.07 22.06
CA GLU A 157 -6.63 -14.25 23.26
C GLU A 157 -5.16 -14.48 22.92
N GLU A 158 -4.87 -14.95 21.70
CA GLU A 158 -3.52 -15.21 21.20
C GLU A 158 -3.04 -14.14 20.19
N ALA A 159 -3.82 -13.10 19.97
CA ALA A 159 -3.52 -12.06 18.97
C ALA A 159 -2.14 -11.42 19.16
N VAL A 160 -1.71 -11.24 20.41
CA VAL A 160 -0.41 -10.64 20.76
C VAL A 160 0.75 -11.39 20.10
N LYS A 161 0.72 -12.71 20.09
CA LYS A 161 1.76 -13.54 19.47
C LYS A 161 1.92 -13.25 17.97
N ASP A 162 0.81 -13.05 17.27
CA ASP A 162 0.83 -12.73 15.84
C ASP A 162 1.42 -11.34 15.58
N TYR A 163 1.09 -10.36 16.43
CA TYR A 163 1.69 -9.03 16.36
C TYR A 163 3.20 -9.06 16.65
N GLU A 164 3.64 -9.81 17.65
CA GLU A 164 5.05 -9.97 17.99
C GLU A 164 5.83 -10.59 16.82
N ILE A 165 5.34 -11.67 16.24
CA ILE A 165 5.95 -12.32 15.06
C ILE A 165 6.12 -11.32 13.91
N CYS A 166 5.07 -10.55 13.60
CA CYS A 166 5.13 -9.56 12.54
C CYS A 166 6.06 -8.40 12.89
N PHE A 167 6.03 -7.94 14.14
CA PHE A 167 6.89 -6.87 14.62
C PHE A 167 8.37 -7.25 14.52
N GLU A 168 8.78 -8.39 15.08
CA GLU A 168 10.16 -8.87 15.04
C GLU A 168 10.67 -9.03 13.60
N ALA A 169 9.84 -9.60 12.73
CA ALA A 169 10.23 -9.82 11.35
C ALA A 169 10.42 -8.51 10.55
N LEU A 170 9.60 -7.50 10.81
CA LEU A 170 9.61 -6.24 10.07
C LEU A 170 10.52 -5.17 10.71
N PHE A 171 10.85 -5.28 11.99
CA PHE A 171 11.57 -4.26 12.75
C PHE A 171 12.84 -3.71 12.04
N PRO A 172 13.67 -4.53 11.36
CA PRO A 172 14.83 -4.01 10.65
C PRO A 172 14.52 -3.32 9.31
N TYR A 173 13.25 -3.32 8.85
CA TYR A 173 12.91 -2.98 7.47
C TYR A 173 11.85 -1.89 7.34
N VAL A 174 11.22 -1.46 8.44
CA VAL A 174 10.20 -0.40 8.44
C VAL A 174 10.57 0.69 9.43
N ASP A 175 10.08 1.90 9.17
CA ASP A 175 10.40 3.08 9.97
C ASP A 175 9.43 3.27 11.14
N TYR A 176 8.20 2.78 11.01
CA TYR A 176 7.20 2.79 12.08
C TYR A 176 6.19 1.65 11.89
N PHE A 177 5.41 1.40 12.92
CA PHE A 177 4.37 0.36 12.92
C PHE A 177 2.97 0.93 13.10
N VAL A 178 2.01 0.24 12.48
CA VAL A 178 0.58 0.41 12.74
C VAL A 178 0.01 -0.93 13.15
N VAL A 179 -0.53 -1.02 14.35
CA VAL A 179 -1.19 -2.22 14.86
C VAL A 179 -2.66 -2.18 14.48
N ASN A 180 -3.07 -3.07 13.58
CA ASN A 180 -4.45 -3.16 13.13
C ASN A 180 -5.21 -4.17 13.99
N VAL A 181 -6.15 -3.67 14.77
CA VAL A 181 -6.96 -4.47 15.72
C VAL A 181 -8.38 -4.80 15.22
N SER A 182 -8.71 -4.42 13.97
CA SER A 182 -10.04 -4.64 13.39
C SER A 182 -10.24 -6.05 12.83
#